data_c5e39e0ce65dc1350ec05fceded7d8aa
#
_entry.id   c5e39e0ce65dc1350ec05fceded7d8aa
#
_cell.length_a   1.000
_cell.length_b   1.000
_cell.length_c   1.000
_cell.angle_alpha   90.00
_cell.angle_beta   90.00
_cell.angle_gamma   90.00
#
_symmetry.space_group_name_H-M   'P 1'
#
loop_
_entity.id
_entity.type
_entity.pdbx_description
1 polymer ?
#
loop_
_entity_poly.entity_id
_entity_poly.type
_entity_poly.pdbx_seq_one_letter_code
_entity_poly.pdbx_strand_id
1 'polypeptide(L)'
;MTTIPKPVTRIACFRFKSSVTPEQKGDRARAFLGLYRQHQDLIVAMPVGGKPLNTPLNLTNVKRDSVWDLGFIVSFKSEEARQQFDKEDGHGKLKEETDPLLEQVFVYDFEEEENLGW
;
A
#
# COMPACT_ATOMS: atom_id res chain seq x y z
N MET A 1 19.82 1.44 27.65
CA MET A 1 18.54 0.75 27.43
C MET A 1 18.18 0.82 25.95
N THR A 2 17.99 -0.32 25.33
CA THR A 2 17.67 -0.38 23.90
C THR A 2 16.17 -0.25 23.71
N THR A 3 15.74 0.72 22.93
CA THR A 3 14.34 0.88 22.58
C THR A 3 14.01 -0.08 21.43
N ILE A 4 12.97 -0.90 21.59
CA ILE A 4 12.50 -1.76 20.51
C ILE A 4 11.78 -0.87 19.50
N PRO A 5 12.19 -0.85 18.22
CA PRO A 5 11.51 -0.06 17.21
C PRO A 5 10.06 -0.50 17.06
N LYS A 6 9.16 0.45 16.91
CA LYS A 6 7.76 0.17 16.60
C LYS A 6 7.62 -0.12 15.11
N PRO A 7 6.84 -1.14 14.75
CA PRO A 7 6.47 -1.33 13.35
C PRO A 7 5.66 -0.16 12.82
N VAL A 8 5.82 0.12 11.53
CA VAL A 8 5.01 1.09 10.81
C VAL A 8 4.12 0.32 9.83
N THR A 9 2.82 0.51 9.92
CA THR A 9 1.87 -0.16 9.05
C THR A 9 1.48 0.78 7.92
N ARG A 10 1.52 0.26 6.69
CA ARG A 10 1.09 0.99 5.49
C ARG A 10 -0.18 0.37 4.95
N ILE A 11 -1.18 1.21 4.72
CA ILE A 11 -2.35 0.87 3.93
C ILE A 11 -2.17 1.56 2.58
N ALA A 12 -2.23 0.80 1.50
CA ALA A 12 -2.09 1.35 0.15
C ALA A 12 -3.22 0.86 -0.73
N CYS A 13 -3.87 1.78 -1.45
CA CYS A 13 -4.94 1.47 -2.37
C CYS A 13 -4.70 2.17 -3.69
N PHE A 14 -5.00 1.49 -4.79
CA PHE A 14 -4.73 1.98 -6.13
C PHE A 14 -5.98 1.83 -7.00
N ARG A 15 -6.31 2.90 -7.72
CA ARG A 15 -7.33 2.87 -8.75
C ARG A 15 -6.67 3.09 -10.08
N PHE A 16 -6.86 2.15 -10.98
CA PHE A 16 -6.31 2.24 -12.33
C PHE A 16 -7.23 3.04 -13.24
N LYS A 17 -6.66 3.59 -14.30
CA LYS A 17 -7.43 4.22 -15.37
C LYS A 17 -8.34 3.17 -16.00
N SER A 18 -9.48 3.60 -16.53
CA SER A 18 -10.49 2.71 -17.11
C SER A 18 -9.97 1.89 -18.29
N SER A 19 -8.93 2.36 -18.96
CA SER A 19 -8.30 1.67 -20.09
C SER A 19 -7.40 0.51 -19.68
N VAL A 20 -7.07 0.38 -18.40
CA VAL A 20 -6.16 -0.65 -17.90
C VAL A 20 -6.89 -1.98 -17.83
N THR A 21 -6.30 -3.01 -18.45
CA THR A 21 -6.91 -4.34 -18.51
C THR A 21 -6.70 -5.12 -17.21
N PRO A 22 -7.55 -6.15 -16.93
CA PRO A 22 -7.31 -7.04 -15.79
C PRO A 22 -5.93 -7.68 -15.79
N GLU A 23 -5.40 -8.01 -16.96
CA GLU A 23 -4.05 -8.57 -17.09
C GLU A 23 -2.98 -7.59 -16.65
N GLN A 24 -3.09 -6.32 -17.05
CA GLN A 24 -2.18 -5.26 -16.62
C GLN A 24 -2.25 -5.02 -15.11
N LYS A 25 -3.46 -5.05 -14.54
CA LYS A 25 -3.65 -4.92 -13.08
C LYS A 25 -2.94 -6.05 -12.34
N GLY A 26 -3.07 -7.28 -12.83
CA GLY A 26 -2.38 -8.43 -12.28
C GLY A 26 -0.86 -8.30 -12.36
N ASP A 27 -0.33 -7.79 -13.47
CA ASP A 27 1.09 -7.52 -13.63
C ASP A 27 1.59 -6.54 -12.58
N ARG A 28 0.82 -5.48 -12.32
CA ARG A 28 1.22 -4.49 -11.31
C ARG A 28 1.17 -5.08 -9.92
N ALA A 29 0.16 -5.85 -9.59
CA ALA A 29 0.07 -6.54 -8.30
C ALA A 29 1.30 -7.45 -8.09
N ARG A 30 1.69 -8.22 -9.09
CA ARG A 30 2.88 -9.07 -9.01
C ARG A 30 4.16 -8.24 -8.88
N ALA A 31 4.23 -7.09 -9.54
CA ALA A 31 5.38 -6.19 -9.44
C ALA A 31 5.52 -5.61 -8.02
N PHE A 32 4.42 -5.20 -7.40
CA PHE A 32 4.43 -4.76 -5.99
C PHE A 32 4.92 -5.88 -5.07
N LEU A 33 4.35 -7.07 -5.19
CA LEU A 33 4.76 -8.20 -4.36
C LEU A 33 6.23 -8.57 -4.58
N GLY A 34 6.70 -8.49 -5.83
CA GLY A 34 8.10 -8.74 -6.16
C GLY A 34 9.04 -7.76 -5.48
N LEU A 35 8.68 -6.48 -5.43
CA LEU A 35 9.47 -5.47 -4.75
C LEU A 35 9.58 -5.78 -3.24
N TYR A 36 8.46 -6.06 -2.59
CA TYR A 36 8.48 -6.41 -1.17
C TYR A 36 9.26 -7.70 -0.90
N ARG A 37 9.19 -8.67 -1.82
CA ARG A 37 9.93 -9.91 -1.69
C ARG A 37 11.45 -9.67 -1.75
N GLN A 38 11.88 -8.69 -2.53
CA GLN A 38 13.30 -8.29 -2.60
C GLN A 38 13.78 -7.58 -1.33
N HIS A 39 12.87 -7.07 -0.51
CA HIS A 39 13.20 -6.27 0.67
C HIS A 39 12.55 -6.83 1.94
N GLN A 40 12.51 -8.16 2.06
CA GLN A 40 11.90 -8.81 3.22
C GLN A 40 12.60 -8.47 4.54
N ASP A 41 13.87 -8.05 4.48
CA ASP A 41 14.61 -7.59 5.64
C ASP A 41 14.02 -6.30 6.26
N LEU A 42 13.23 -5.54 5.50
CA LEU A 42 12.65 -4.28 5.93
C LEU A 42 11.20 -4.44 6.45
N ILE A 43 10.58 -5.59 6.22
CA ILE A 43 9.15 -5.79 6.55
C ILE A 43 8.99 -6.92 7.58
N VAL A 44 7.88 -6.84 8.33
CA VAL A 44 7.52 -7.87 9.31
C VAL A 44 7.05 -9.14 8.62
N ALA A 45 6.25 -8.98 7.56
CA ALA A 45 5.73 -10.06 6.74
C ALA A 45 5.36 -9.50 5.37
N MET A 46 5.16 -10.40 4.39
CA MET A 46 4.72 -9.99 3.06
C MET A 46 3.37 -9.28 3.13
N PRO A 47 3.11 -8.32 2.22
CA PRO A 47 1.81 -7.65 2.18
C PRO A 47 0.65 -8.63 2.02
N VAL A 48 -0.49 -8.28 2.61
CA VAL A 48 -1.74 -9.00 2.41
C VAL A 48 -2.77 -8.04 1.83
N GLY A 49 -3.57 -8.52 0.91
CA GLY A 49 -4.59 -7.71 0.26
C GLY A 49 -5.43 -8.55 -0.68
N GLY A 50 -6.27 -7.89 -1.43
CA GLY A 50 -7.16 -8.59 -2.34
C GLY A 50 -7.99 -7.64 -3.18
N LYS A 51 -8.90 -8.21 -3.96
CA LYS A 51 -9.82 -7.45 -4.77
C LYS A 51 -10.86 -6.74 -3.90
N PRO A 52 -11.39 -5.58 -4.35
CA PRO A 52 -12.40 -4.88 -3.58
C PRO A 52 -13.69 -5.69 -3.46
N LEU A 53 -14.37 -5.50 -2.33
CA LEU A 53 -15.72 -5.98 -2.12
C LEU A 53 -16.68 -4.83 -2.38
N ASN A 54 -17.93 -5.17 -2.73
CA ASN A 54 -18.95 -4.17 -2.97
C ASN A 54 -19.57 -3.74 -1.63
N THR A 55 -18.94 -2.77 -0.98
CA THR A 55 -19.39 -2.27 0.31
C THR A 55 -20.33 -1.08 0.11
N PRO A 56 -21.57 -1.12 0.64
CA PRO A 56 -22.48 0.02 0.54
C PRO A 56 -21.96 1.20 1.38
N LEU A 57 -21.78 2.37 0.77
CA LEU A 57 -21.24 3.55 1.46
C LEU A 57 -22.23 4.73 1.50
N ASN A 58 -23.42 4.61 0.92
CA ASN A 58 -24.40 5.68 0.85
C ASN A 58 -25.26 5.75 2.11
N LEU A 59 -24.61 5.93 3.27
CA LEU A 59 -25.29 5.91 4.56
C LEU A 59 -25.64 7.31 5.08
N THR A 60 -24.92 8.35 4.65
CA THR A 60 -25.10 9.73 5.08
C THR A 60 -24.67 10.68 3.98
N ASN A 61 -24.68 11.99 4.27
CA ASN A 61 -24.23 13.02 3.33
C ASN A 61 -22.69 13.14 3.29
N VAL A 62 -21.97 12.40 4.12
CA VAL A 62 -20.51 12.41 4.09
C VAL A 62 -20.02 11.61 2.89
N LYS A 63 -19.18 12.22 2.05
CA LYS A 63 -18.60 11.57 0.88
C LYS A 63 -17.68 10.44 1.30
N ARG A 64 -17.84 9.29 0.67
CA ARG A 64 -17.01 8.11 0.89
C ARG A 64 -16.59 7.52 -0.45
N ASP A 65 -15.33 7.07 -0.53
CA ASP A 65 -14.80 6.45 -1.73
C ASP A 65 -14.44 4.98 -1.45
N SER A 66 -14.91 4.09 -2.32
CA SER A 66 -14.54 2.67 -2.28
C SER A 66 -14.19 2.14 -3.67
N VAL A 67 -13.82 3.03 -4.58
CA VAL A 67 -13.57 2.71 -6.00
C VAL A 67 -12.10 2.32 -6.23
N TRP A 68 -11.62 1.38 -5.46
CA TRP A 68 -10.24 0.92 -5.54
C TRP A 68 -10.17 -0.41 -6.28
N ASP A 69 -9.10 -0.62 -7.06
CA ASP A 69 -8.89 -1.88 -7.78
C ASP A 69 -7.96 -2.82 -7.03
N LEU A 70 -7.01 -2.26 -6.31
CA LEU A 70 -5.97 -3.00 -5.62
C LEU A 70 -5.73 -2.35 -4.26
N GLY A 71 -5.74 -3.14 -3.21
CA GLY A 71 -5.44 -2.65 -1.87
C GLY A 71 -4.64 -3.68 -1.10
N PHE A 72 -3.70 -3.22 -0.28
CA PHE A 72 -2.95 -4.11 0.58
C PHE A 72 -2.53 -3.39 1.87
N ILE A 73 -2.16 -4.21 2.84
CA ILE A 73 -1.58 -3.74 4.10
C ILE A 73 -0.23 -4.44 4.29
N VAL A 74 0.76 -3.68 4.72
CA VAL A 74 2.09 -4.20 5.02
C VAL A 74 2.65 -3.48 6.24
N SER A 75 3.43 -4.18 7.07
CA SER A 75 4.11 -3.56 8.20
C SER A 75 5.62 -3.59 7.98
N PHE A 76 6.23 -2.42 8.05
CA PHE A 76 7.69 -2.27 8.08
C PHE A 76 8.18 -2.47 9.51
N LYS A 77 9.41 -2.95 9.66
CA LYS A 77 9.98 -3.22 10.98
C LYS A 77 10.15 -1.96 11.84
N SER A 78 10.29 -0.80 11.18
CA SER A 78 10.48 0.49 11.85
C SER A 78 10.22 1.62 10.86
N GLU A 79 10.16 2.85 11.35
CA GLU A 79 10.10 4.04 10.49
C GLU A 79 11.34 4.17 9.61
N GLU A 80 12.51 3.80 10.14
CA GLU A 80 13.74 3.80 9.33
C GLU A 80 13.65 2.80 8.18
N ALA A 81 13.10 1.61 8.42
CA ALA A 81 12.90 0.60 7.38
C ALA A 81 11.93 1.10 6.30
N ARG A 82 10.85 1.78 6.70
CA ARG A 82 9.91 2.37 5.75
C ARG A 82 10.60 3.41 4.87
N GLN A 83 11.37 4.31 5.48
CA GLN A 83 12.09 5.33 4.73
C GLN A 83 13.10 4.71 3.77
N GLN A 84 13.82 3.69 4.22
CA GLN A 84 14.76 2.98 3.36
C GLN A 84 14.07 2.33 2.17
N PHE A 85 12.95 1.65 2.40
CA PHE A 85 12.16 1.03 1.34
C PHE A 85 11.72 2.06 0.29
N ASP A 86 11.22 3.22 0.74
CA ASP A 86 10.75 4.26 -0.16
C ASP A 86 11.88 4.89 -1.00
N LYS A 87 13.12 4.77 -0.56
CA LYS A 87 14.30 5.28 -1.26
C LYS A 87 14.97 4.26 -2.17
N GLU A 88 14.54 2.99 -2.12
CA GLU A 88 15.15 1.96 -2.97
C GLU A 88 14.89 2.24 -4.45
N ASP A 89 15.89 1.97 -5.29
CA ASP A 89 15.81 2.20 -6.73
C ASP A 89 14.65 1.43 -7.34
N GLY A 90 14.42 0.21 -6.88
CA GLY A 90 13.30 -0.62 -7.35
C GLY A 90 11.94 -0.01 -7.06
N HIS A 91 11.80 0.68 -5.92
CA HIS A 91 10.56 1.39 -5.58
C HIS A 91 10.32 2.55 -6.55
N GLY A 92 11.35 3.34 -6.82
CA GLY A 92 11.26 4.44 -7.78
C GLY A 92 10.91 3.96 -9.18
N LYS A 93 11.54 2.88 -9.62
CA LYS A 93 11.27 2.27 -10.92
C LYS A 93 9.84 1.75 -11.02
N LEU A 94 9.37 1.05 -9.99
CA LEU A 94 8.00 0.55 -9.93
C LEU A 94 6.99 1.70 -10.03
N LYS A 95 7.26 2.80 -9.34
CA LYS A 95 6.42 3.99 -9.36
C LYS A 95 6.38 4.58 -10.76
N GLU A 96 7.52 4.75 -11.42
CA GLU A 96 7.60 5.26 -12.79
C GLU A 96 6.82 4.40 -13.78
N GLU A 97 6.88 3.08 -13.62
CA GLU A 97 6.19 2.14 -14.50
C GLU A 97 4.69 2.06 -14.22
N THR A 98 4.26 2.36 -13.00
CA THR A 98 2.88 2.20 -12.58
C THR A 98 2.06 3.49 -12.65
N ASP A 99 2.65 4.63 -12.30
CA ASP A 99 1.94 5.92 -12.27
C ASP A 99 1.17 6.22 -13.56
N PRO A 100 1.70 5.95 -14.77
CA PRO A 100 0.95 6.21 -16.00
C PRO A 100 -0.36 5.44 -16.12
N LEU A 101 -0.52 4.35 -15.37
CA LEU A 101 -1.71 3.50 -15.40
C LEU A 101 -2.71 3.88 -14.30
N LEU A 102 -2.35 4.78 -13.41
CA LEU A 102 -3.14 5.08 -12.21
C LEU A 102 -3.99 6.32 -12.37
N GLU A 103 -5.23 6.23 -11.89
CA GLU A 103 -6.14 7.35 -11.72
C GLU A 103 -5.98 7.99 -10.35
N GLN A 104 -5.77 7.17 -9.31
CA GLN A 104 -5.73 7.63 -7.93
C GLN A 104 -4.93 6.65 -7.07
N VAL A 105 -4.22 7.19 -6.10
CA VAL A 105 -3.47 6.43 -5.10
C VAL A 105 -3.84 6.93 -3.71
N PHE A 106 -4.00 6.02 -2.77
CA PHE A 106 -4.16 6.32 -1.36
C PHE A 106 -3.07 5.58 -0.58
N VAL A 107 -2.33 6.31 0.25
CA VAL A 107 -1.33 5.73 1.14
C VAL A 107 -1.52 6.33 2.53
N TYR A 108 -1.58 5.47 3.52
CA TYR A 108 -1.69 5.87 4.92
C TYR A 108 -0.71 5.05 5.75
N ASP A 109 0.27 5.72 6.33
CA ASP A 109 1.29 5.09 7.16
C ASP A 109 1.06 5.48 8.62
N PHE A 110 1.16 4.51 9.54
CA PHE A 110 0.98 4.80 10.96
C PHE A 110 1.75 3.83 11.84
N GLU A 111 2.10 4.32 13.03
CA GLU A 111 2.49 3.47 14.15
C GLU A 111 1.24 3.22 15.01
N GLU A 112 1.08 1.98 15.46
CA GLU A 112 -0.07 1.66 16.31
C GLU A 112 -0.02 2.47 17.60
N GLU A 113 -1.11 3.16 17.93
CA GLU A 113 -1.24 3.97 19.10
C GLU A 113 -2.58 3.72 19.80
N GLU A 114 -2.57 3.90 21.12
CA GLU A 114 -3.79 3.82 21.90
C GLU A 114 -4.78 4.90 21.43
N ASN A 115 -6.07 4.53 21.36
CA ASN A 115 -7.14 5.42 20.94
C ASN A 115 -6.90 6.07 19.58
N LEU A 116 -6.25 5.33 18.65
CA LEU A 116 -5.92 5.78 17.29
C LEU A 116 -5.05 7.04 17.26
N GLY A 117 -4.37 7.35 18.37
CA GLY A 117 -3.47 8.49 18.49
C GLY A 117 -4.11 9.79 18.97
N TRP A 118 -5.38 9.74 19.40
CA TRP A 118 -6.11 10.94 19.82
C TRP A 118 -6.72 10.87 21.22
#